data_a057ebbaaf788ba52fe08a786d271f72
#
_entry.id   a057ebbaaf788ba52fe08a786d271f72
#
_cell.length_a   1.000
_cell.length_b   1.000
_cell.length_c   1.000
_cell.angle_alpha   90.00
_cell.angle_beta   90.00
_cell.angle_gamma   90.00
#
_symmetry.space_group_name_H-M   'P 1'
#
loop_
_entity.id
_entity.type
_entity.pdbx_description
1 polymer ?
#
loop_
_entity_poly.entity_id
_entity_poly.type
_entity_poly.pdbx_seq_one_letter_code
_entity_poly.pdbx_strand_id
1 'polypeptide(L)'
;MDQPSLFYESYEEALRDDVKACGGLKIVGKLFFPEKDPPGAGRALADKLNEGRRERLTDEQERLVMRLAKERRGYSAAFHFICDDIGCERGRPLTPKDEAAELQRRGMDLVREMRSVADRYERVTQPPLQAITGGKS
;
A
#
# COMPACT_ATOMS: atom_id res chain seq x y z
N MET A 1 -5.33 23.60 7.97
CA MET A 1 -5.57 22.15 7.78
C MET A 1 -6.66 22.00 6.72
N ASP A 2 -6.34 21.36 5.61
CA ASP A 2 -7.29 21.21 4.53
C ASP A 2 -8.34 20.17 4.89
N GLN A 3 -9.59 20.49 4.62
CA GLN A 3 -10.67 19.53 4.79
C GLN A 3 -10.79 18.66 3.53
N PRO A 4 -11.07 17.36 3.68
CA PRO A 4 -11.33 16.52 2.52
C PRO A 4 -12.54 17.03 1.74
N SER A 5 -12.48 16.97 0.43
CA SER A 5 -13.65 17.22 -0.39
C SER A 5 -14.73 16.18 -0.09
N LEU A 6 -15.98 16.62 -0.08
CA LEU A 6 -17.12 15.72 0.08
C LEU A 6 -17.29 14.81 -1.14
N PHE A 7 -16.81 15.26 -2.30
CA PHE A 7 -17.10 14.60 -3.56
C PHE A 7 -15.98 14.83 -4.58
N TYR A 8 -15.64 13.75 -5.31
CA TYR A 8 -14.76 13.78 -6.47
C TYR A 8 -15.50 13.13 -7.63
N GLU A 9 -15.35 13.67 -8.83
CA GLU A 9 -16.02 13.15 -10.02
C GLU A 9 -15.43 11.83 -10.52
N SER A 10 -14.13 11.63 -10.31
CA SER A 10 -13.44 10.43 -10.76
C SER A 10 -12.28 10.07 -9.83
N TYR A 11 -11.84 8.84 -9.94
CA TYR A 11 -10.65 8.35 -9.23
C TYR A 11 -9.41 9.14 -9.63
N GLU A 12 -9.27 9.42 -10.93
CA GLU A 12 -8.14 10.16 -11.46
C GLU A 12 -8.11 11.60 -10.94
N GLU A 13 -9.25 12.23 -10.79
CA GLU A 13 -9.34 13.55 -10.17
C GLU A 13 -8.86 13.52 -8.72
N ALA A 14 -9.31 12.53 -7.96
CA ALA A 14 -8.89 12.36 -6.57
C ALA A 14 -7.39 12.09 -6.47
N LEU A 15 -6.85 11.26 -7.38
CA LEU A 15 -5.43 10.95 -7.40
C LEU A 15 -4.59 12.18 -7.78
N ARG A 16 -5.07 13.02 -8.71
CA ARG A 16 -4.42 14.30 -9.03
C ARG A 16 -4.39 15.23 -7.83
N ASP A 17 -5.45 15.24 -7.02
CA ASP A 17 -5.49 16.01 -5.79
C ASP A 17 -4.43 15.51 -4.79
N ASP A 18 -4.25 14.21 -4.66
CA ASP A 18 -3.19 13.62 -3.85
C ASP A 18 -1.79 14.01 -4.37
N VAL A 19 -1.58 13.98 -5.68
CA VAL A 19 -0.31 14.42 -6.29
C VAL A 19 -0.04 15.88 -5.95
N LYS A 20 -1.06 16.73 -6.02
CA LYS A 20 -0.94 18.14 -5.66
C LYS A 20 -0.53 18.31 -4.20
N ALA A 21 -1.10 17.52 -3.30
CA ALA A 21 -0.72 17.53 -1.88
C ALA A 21 0.73 17.10 -1.66
N CYS A 22 1.27 16.26 -2.53
CA CYS A 22 2.66 15.77 -2.47
C CYS A 22 3.68 16.73 -3.09
N GLY A 23 3.26 17.90 -3.54
CA GLY A 23 4.15 18.90 -4.13
C GLY A 23 3.94 19.16 -5.61
N GLY A 24 3.04 18.42 -6.26
CA GLY A 24 2.67 18.63 -7.64
C GLY A 24 3.32 17.67 -8.63
N LEU A 25 2.95 17.83 -9.90
CA LEU A 25 3.35 16.92 -10.97
C LEU A 25 4.85 16.79 -11.18
N LYS A 26 5.59 17.90 -11.08
CA LYS A 26 7.05 17.88 -11.31
C LYS A 26 7.77 17.09 -10.22
N ILE A 27 7.40 17.32 -8.97
CA ILE A 27 8.04 16.67 -7.82
C ILE A 27 7.70 15.18 -7.81
N VAL A 28 6.43 14.83 -7.87
CA VAL A 28 5.99 13.43 -7.88
C VAL A 28 6.46 12.74 -9.17
N GLY A 29 6.41 13.43 -10.29
CA GLY A 29 6.90 12.91 -11.56
C GLY A 29 8.37 12.49 -11.50
N LYS A 30 9.22 13.26 -10.84
CA LYS A 30 10.64 12.91 -10.66
C LYS A 30 10.84 11.65 -9.81
N LEU A 31 9.93 11.35 -8.90
CA LEU A 31 10.01 10.09 -8.15
C LEU A 31 9.78 8.87 -9.04
N PHE A 32 8.89 8.97 -10.01
CA PHE A 32 8.55 7.86 -10.89
C PHE A 32 9.38 7.83 -12.18
N PHE A 33 9.86 8.98 -12.62
CA PHE A 33 10.64 9.13 -13.86
C PHE A 33 11.93 9.91 -13.58
N PRO A 34 12.85 9.33 -12.78
CA PRO A 34 14.05 10.05 -12.37
C PRO A 34 14.99 10.39 -13.52
N GLU A 35 14.89 9.67 -14.65
CA GLU A 35 15.69 9.90 -15.85
C GLU A 35 15.23 11.11 -16.67
N LYS A 36 14.03 11.62 -16.42
CA LYS A 36 13.49 12.77 -17.13
C LYS A 36 13.78 14.07 -16.38
N ASP A 37 13.86 15.18 -17.11
CA ASP A 37 13.91 16.50 -16.48
C ASP A 37 12.57 16.79 -15.76
N PRO A 38 12.53 17.73 -14.80
CA PRO A 38 11.31 17.97 -14.04
C PRO A 38 10.07 18.28 -14.90
N PRO A 39 10.13 19.17 -15.91
CA PRO A 39 8.97 19.37 -16.79
C PRO A 39 8.53 18.14 -17.56
N GLY A 40 9.48 17.34 -18.06
CA GLY A 40 9.20 16.10 -18.78
C GLY A 40 8.61 15.04 -17.88
N ALA A 41 9.14 14.88 -16.66
CA ALA A 41 8.60 13.98 -15.66
C ALA A 41 7.18 14.38 -15.25
N GLY A 42 6.92 15.67 -15.08
CA GLY A 42 5.59 16.17 -14.79
C GLY A 42 4.57 15.86 -15.89
N ARG A 43 4.97 16.04 -17.15
CA ARG A 43 4.11 15.72 -18.29
C ARG A 43 3.82 14.22 -18.37
N ALA A 44 4.84 13.39 -18.16
CA ALA A 44 4.68 11.94 -18.18
C ALA A 44 3.70 11.48 -17.09
N LEU A 45 3.79 12.05 -15.90
CA LEU A 45 2.86 11.76 -14.82
C LEU A 45 1.45 12.26 -15.15
N ALA A 46 1.32 13.46 -15.69
CA ALA A 46 0.02 14.01 -16.09
C ALA A 46 -0.69 13.12 -17.11
N ASP A 47 0.06 12.57 -18.08
CA ASP A 47 -0.49 11.65 -19.07
C ASP A 47 -1.04 10.39 -18.42
N LYS A 48 -0.35 9.83 -17.43
CA LYS A 48 -0.79 8.62 -16.72
C LYS A 48 -1.99 8.87 -15.80
N LEU A 49 -2.22 10.11 -15.41
CA LEU A 49 -3.38 10.51 -14.61
C LEU A 49 -4.58 10.94 -15.47
N ASN A 50 -4.42 10.93 -16.79
CA ASN A 50 -5.48 11.32 -17.69
C ASN A 50 -6.44 10.16 -17.93
N GLU A 51 -7.74 10.38 -17.70
CA GLU A 51 -8.79 9.38 -17.85
C GLU A 51 -8.87 8.77 -19.25
N GLY A 52 -8.51 9.54 -20.28
CA GLY A 52 -8.55 9.09 -21.66
C GLY A 52 -7.35 8.28 -22.11
N ARG A 53 -6.36 8.07 -21.28
CA ARG A 53 -5.14 7.36 -21.64
C ARG A 53 -5.20 5.89 -21.22
N ARG A 54 -4.57 5.03 -22.05
CA ARG A 54 -4.45 3.59 -21.76
C ARG A 54 -3.42 3.30 -20.68
N GLU A 55 -2.30 4.01 -20.73
CA GLU A 55 -1.23 3.81 -19.75
C GLU A 55 -1.56 4.53 -18.46
N ARG A 56 -1.52 3.80 -17.37
CA ARG A 56 -1.81 4.30 -16.04
C ARG A 56 -0.65 4.00 -15.11
N LEU A 57 -0.67 4.64 -13.95
CA LEU A 57 0.25 4.28 -12.88
C LEU A 57 -0.03 2.84 -12.43
N THR A 58 1.03 2.17 -11.97
CA THR A 58 0.87 0.86 -11.34
C THR A 58 0.17 1.01 -9.98
N ASP A 59 -0.38 -0.09 -9.47
CA ASP A 59 -0.99 -0.10 -8.14
C ASP A 59 -0.02 0.37 -7.07
N GLU A 60 1.25 -0.03 -7.16
CA GLU A 60 2.29 0.38 -6.21
C GLU A 60 2.54 1.89 -6.27
N GLN A 61 2.59 2.46 -7.46
CA GLN A 61 2.78 3.90 -7.66
C GLN A 61 1.58 4.68 -7.12
N GLU A 62 0.37 4.22 -7.37
CA GLU A 62 -0.84 4.86 -6.84
C GLU A 62 -0.86 4.83 -5.31
N ARG A 63 -0.54 3.68 -4.72
CA ARG A 63 -0.49 3.55 -3.26
C ARG A 63 0.60 4.41 -2.64
N LEU A 64 1.73 4.56 -3.31
CA LEU A 64 2.79 5.47 -2.85
C LEU A 64 2.28 6.91 -2.80
N VAL A 65 1.60 7.35 -3.85
CA VAL A 65 1.00 8.70 -3.88
C VAL A 65 0.00 8.87 -2.73
N MET A 66 -0.86 7.88 -2.50
CA MET A 66 -1.83 7.92 -1.40
C MET A 66 -1.14 8.03 -0.04
N ARG A 67 -0.09 7.25 0.19
CA ARG A 67 0.67 7.30 1.46
C ARG A 67 1.36 8.64 1.67
N LEU A 68 1.98 9.17 0.63
CA LEU A 68 2.65 10.47 0.71
C LEU A 68 1.65 11.60 0.97
N ALA A 69 0.50 11.55 0.32
CA ALA A 69 -0.56 12.54 0.55
C ALA A 69 -1.07 12.46 2.00
N LYS A 70 -1.29 11.26 2.51
CA LYS A 70 -1.71 11.04 3.90
C LYS A 70 -0.67 11.59 4.87
N GLU A 71 0.62 11.38 4.62
CA GLU A 71 1.69 11.91 5.45
C GLU A 71 1.75 13.43 5.42
N ARG A 72 1.50 14.03 4.25
CA ARG A 72 1.59 15.47 4.05
C ARG A 72 0.40 16.24 4.60
N ARG A 73 -0.80 15.71 4.45
CA ARG A 73 -2.02 16.46 4.81
C ARG A 73 -3.02 15.68 5.67
N GLY A 74 -2.71 14.45 6.06
CA GLY A 74 -3.52 13.66 6.97
C GLY A 74 -4.57 12.76 6.33
N TYR A 75 -4.76 12.82 5.01
CA TYR A 75 -5.70 11.94 4.29
C TYR A 75 -5.28 11.77 2.83
N SER A 76 -5.85 10.75 2.18
CA SER A 76 -5.71 10.53 0.74
C SER A 76 -7.07 10.71 0.06
N ALA A 77 -7.12 11.61 -0.93
CA ALA A 77 -8.33 11.83 -1.73
C ALA A 77 -8.70 10.60 -2.56
N ALA A 78 -7.71 9.93 -3.16
CA ALA A 78 -7.96 8.72 -3.94
C ALA A 78 -8.54 7.59 -3.09
N PHE A 79 -8.03 7.40 -1.87
CA PHE A 79 -8.58 6.43 -0.94
C PHE A 79 -10.01 6.77 -0.53
N HIS A 80 -10.29 8.03 -0.26
CA HIS A 80 -11.65 8.50 0.05
C HIS A 80 -12.62 8.22 -1.11
N PHE A 81 -12.16 8.45 -2.34
CA PHE A 81 -12.96 8.15 -3.52
C PHE A 81 -13.30 6.66 -3.60
N ILE A 82 -12.32 5.78 -3.36
CA ILE A 82 -12.53 4.34 -3.36
C ILE A 82 -13.59 3.95 -2.33
N CYS A 83 -13.46 4.47 -1.10
CA CYS A 83 -14.43 4.19 -0.04
C CYS A 83 -15.83 4.63 -0.42
N ASP A 84 -15.97 5.85 -0.94
CA ASP A 84 -17.27 6.39 -1.37
C ASP A 84 -17.86 5.56 -2.51
N ASP A 85 -17.04 5.17 -3.49
CA ASP A 85 -17.47 4.42 -4.66
C ASP A 85 -18.00 3.03 -4.31
N ILE A 86 -17.34 2.34 -3.38
CA ILE A 86 -17.76 0.99 -2.97
C ILE A 86 -18.74 1.01 -1.79
N GLY A 87 -19.08 2.18 -1.27
CA GLY A 87 -20.05 2.31 -0.20
C GLY A 87 -19.52 2.00 1.20
N CYS A 88 -18.24 2.27 1.45
CA CYS A 88 -17.61 2.07 2.74
C CYS A 88 -17.34 3.42 3.43
N GLU A 89 -17.22 3.41 4.74
CA GLU A 89 -16.77 4.58 5.48
C GLU A 89 -15.30 4.89 5.12
N ARG A 90 -14.98 6.18 5.06
CA ARG A 90 -13.63 6.62 4.67
C ARG A 90 -12.54 6.22 5.67
N GLY A 91 -12.92 5.92 6.90
CA GLY A 91 -11.95 5.61 7.93
C GLY A 91 -11.16 6.84 8.38
N ARG A 92 -10.14 6.61 9.16
CA ARG A 92 -9.21 7.64 9.64
C ARG A 92 -7.77 7.13 9.59
N PRO A 93 -6.78 8.04 9.47
CA PRO A 93 -5.38 7.63 9.56
C PRO A 93 -5.08 7.00 10.93
N LEU A 94 -4.21 6.00 10.93
CA LEU A 94 -3.76 5.39 12.18
C LEU A 94 -2.91 6.40 12.97
N THR A 95 -3.14 6.46 14.26
CA THR A 95 -2.26 7.20 15.16
C THR A 95 -0.96 6.41 15.36
N PRO A 96 0.13 7.03 15.82
CA PRO A 96 1.36 6.28 16.13
C PRO A 96 1.12 5.12 17.10
N LYS A 97 0.21 5.29 18.05
CA LYS A 97 -0.16 4.22 18.98
C LYS A 97 -0.88 3.08 18.28
N ASP A 98 -1.81 3.39 17.37
CA ASP A 98 -2.53 2.40 16.58
C ASP A 98 -1.57 1.63 15.66
N GLU A 99 -0.63 2.32 15.02
CA GLU A 99 0.39 1.69 14.19
C GLU A 99 1.28 0.74 14.98
N ALA A 100 1.71 1.16 16.17
CA ALA A 100 2.54 0.32 17.05
C ALA A 100 1.78 -0.95 17.43
N ALA A 101 0.52 -0.84 17.81
CA ALA A 101 -0.33 -1.98 18.15
C ALA A 101 -0.50 -2.93 16.97
N GLU A 102 -0.72 -2.39 15.77
CA GLU A 102 -0.86 -3.20 14.55
C GLU A 102 0.43 -3.92 14.19
N LEU A 103 1.57 -3.24 14.28
CA LEU A 103 2.88 -3.85 14.03
C LEU A 103 3.18 -4.97 15.02
N GLN A 104 2.84 -4.76 16.30
CA GLN A 104 2.99 -5.78 17.32
C GLN A 104 2.14 -7.00 16.99
N ARG A 105 0.89 -6.82 16.62
CA ARG A 105 0.00 -7.89 16.22
C ARG A 105 0.55 -8.68 15.03
N ARG A 106 1.00 -7.99 14.00
CA ARG A 106 1.61 -8.62 12.82
C ARG A 106 2.86 -9.40 13.18
N GLY A 107 3.69 -8.85 14.08
CA GLY A 107 4.88 -9.55 14.56
C GLY A 107 4.52 -10.85 15.28
N MET A 108 3.50 -10.83 16.12
CA MET A 108 3.01 -12.02 16.81
C MET A 108 2.46 -13.07 15.83
N ASP A 109 1.73 -12.65 14.82
CA ASP A 109 1.21 -13.54 13.78
C ASP A 109 2.35 -14.19 13.00
N LEU A 110 3.39 -13.44 12.66
CA LEU A 110 4.58 -13.97 11.99
C LEU A 110 5.31 -15.02 12.85
N VAL A 111 5.42 -14.79 14.16
CA VAL A 111 6.03 -15.75 15.07
C VAL A 111 5.23 -17.04 15.12
N ARG A 112 3.91 -16.98 15.18
CA ARG A 112 3.04 -18.17 15.12
C ARG A 112 3.22 -18.94 13.83
N GLU A 113 3.28 -18.23 12.72
CA GLU A 113 3.48 -18.84 11.40
C GLU A 113 4.85 -19.53 11.32
N MET A 114 5.90 -18.89 11.82
CA MET A 114 7.23 -19.49 11.89
C MET A 114 7.25 -20.74 12.73
N ARG A 115 6.58 -20.75 13.88
CA ARG A 115 6.47 -21.95 14.73
C ARG A 115 5.74 -23.08 14.01
N SER A 116 4.66 -22.76 13.32
CA SER A 116 3.90 -23.74 12.55
C SER A 116 4.76 -24.39 11.47
N VAL A 117 5.56 -23.59 10.77
CA VAL A 117 6.48 -24.09 9.74
C VAL A 117 7.58 -24.95 10.35
N ALA A 118 8.15 -24.52 11.48
CA ALA A 118 9.19 -25.28 12.18
C ALA A 118 8.70 -26.63 12.67
N ASP A 119 7.51 -26.67 13.27
CA ASP A 119 6.88 -27.93 13.73
C ASP A 119 6.62 -28.87 12.57
N ARG A 120 6.18 -28.34 11.46
CA ARG A 120 5.93 -29.11 10.25
C ARG A 120 7.22 -29.68 9.68
N TYR A 121 8.28 -28.89 9.67
CA TYR A 121 9.60 -29.33 9.23
C TYR A 121 10.12 -30.48 10.09
N GLU A 122 10.01 -30.38 11.42
CA GLU A 122 10.41 -31.44 12.33
C GLU A 122 9.64 -32.72 12.06
N ARG A 123 8.32 -32.66 11.89
CA ARG A 123 7.50 -33.83 11.60
C ARG A 123 7.89 -34.52 10.30
N VAL A 124 8.27 -33.76 9.30
CA VAL A 124 8.66 -34.29 7.98
C VAL A 124 10.06 -34.89 8.01
N THR A 125 10.98 -34.30 8.79
CA THR A 125 12.40 -34.72 8.80
C THR A 125 12.75 -35.74 9.85
N GLN A 126 11.93 -35.91 10.93
CA GLN A 126 12.18 -36.91 11.94
C GLN A 126 11.81 -38.30 11.43
N PRO A 127 12.63 -39.33 11.69
CA PRO A 127 12.26 -40.71 11.33
C PRO A 127 11.04 -41.14 12.14
N PRO A 128 10.12 -41.91 11.52
CA PRO A 128 8.95 -42.42 12.22
C PRO A 128 9.37 -43.31 13.40
N LEU A 129 8.65 -43.24 14.51
CA LEU A 129 8.88 -44.10 15.68
C LEU A 129 8.81 -45.57 15.34
N GLN A 130 7.94 -45.95 14.43
CA GLN A 130 7.79 -47.32 13.95
C GLN A 130 9.05 -47.84 13.26
N ALA A 131 9.76 -47.00 12.52
CA ALA A 131 11.01 -47.35 11.88
C ALA A 131 12.09 -47.65 12.92
N ILE A 132 12.11 -46.91 14.03
CA ILE A 132 13.06 -47.11 15.12
C ILE A 132 12.76 -48.41 15.87
N THR A 133 11.50 -48.67 16.17
CA THR A 133 11.08 -49.93 16.85
C THR A 133 11.20 -51.15 15.96
N GLY A 134 10.96 -51.03 14.67
CA GLY A 134 11.08 -52.10 13.70
C GLY A 134 12.51 -52.61 13.55
N GLY A 135 13.49 -51.79 13.79
CA GLY A 135 14.89 -52.17 13.73
C GLY A 135 15.37 -53.04 14.86
N LYS A 136 14.53 -53.28 15.88
CA LYS A 136 14.89 -54.06 17.04
C LYS A 136 14.32 -55.53 17.01
N SER A 137 13.55 -55.83 16.03
CA SER A 137 12.97 -57.17 15.90
C SER A 137 13.97 -58.20 15.39
#